data_d48a502900a9010dd7f092cf25e313da
#
_entry.id   d48a502900a9010dd7f092cf25e313da
#
_cell.length_a   1.000
_cell.length_b   1.000
_cell.length_c   1.000
_cell.angle_alpha   90.00
_cell.angle_beta   90.00
_cell.angle_gamma   90.00
#
_symmetry.space_group_name_H-M   'P 1'
#
loop_
_entity.id
_entity.type
_entity.pdbx_description
1 polymer ?
#
loop_
_entity_poly.entity_id
_entity_poly.type
_entity_poly.pdbx_seq_one_letter_code
_entity_poly.pdbx_strand_id
1 'polypeptide(L)'
;MPDVSELVEPITEADHATGPADAPVTLVEYGDYECPDCFNALPIVKGLREKFGERLRIVFRHFPNSSIHPGASAAAAAAEAASLQGRFWEMHDALFRRQHDLADVDLTHLALRISLEVYRFERDLESEANARRVRHDLESGLRSGVKGTPTFFINGKRYRGAVDLPSMAAAIEAATH
;
A
#
# COMPACT_ATOMS: atom_id res chain seq x y z
N MET A 1 -10.40 23.99 4.55
CA MET A 1 -10.91 22.89 3.72
C MET A 1 -11.69 21.94 4.62
N PRO A 2 -12.85 21.46 4.19
CA PRO A 2 -13.55 20.46 4.97
C PRO A 2 -12.61 19.26 5.20
N ASP A 3 -12.64 18.73 6.41
CA ASP A 3 -11.87 17.54 6.77
C ASP A 3 -12.53 16.33 6.09
N VAL A 4 -11.94 15.86 5.01
CA VAL A 4 -12.46 14.70 4.28
C VAL A 4 -12.22 13.47 5.15
N SER A 5 -13.31 12.92 5.67
CA SER A 5 -13.30 11.75 6.55
C SER A 5 -13.60 10.44 5.82
N GLU A 6 -13.82 10.52 4.51
CA GLU A 6 -14.23 9.38 3.69
C GLU A 6 -13.30 9.16 2.51
N LEU A 7 -13.15 7.90 2.13
CA LEU A 7 -12.43 7.49 0.94
C LEU A 7 -13.24 7.93 -0.29
N VAL A 8 -12.66 8.81 -1.11
CA VAL A 8 -13.34 9.38 -2.28
C VAL A 8 -13.38 8.39 -3.44
N GLU A 9 -12.30 7.64 -3.64
CA GLU A 9 -12.21 6.68 -4.72
C GLU A 9 -12.62 5.29 -4.23
N PRO A 10 -13.68 4.69 -4.79
CA PRO A 10 -14.10 3.35 -4.39
C PRO A 10 -13.03 2.31 -4.71
N ILE A 11 -13.07 1.20 -3.98
CA ILE A 11 -12.17 0.06 -4.24
C ILE A 11 -12.66 -0.67 -5.49
N THR A 12 -11.74 -0.98 -6.39
CA THR A 12 -11.99 -1.68 -7.64
C THR A 12 -11.09 -2.90 -7.79
N GLU A 13 -11.28 -3.66 -8.85
CA GLU A 13 -10.40 -4.80 -9.19
C GLU A 13 -8.98 -4.37 -9.58
N ALA A 14 -8.78 -3.08 -9.89
CA ALA A 14 -7.45 -2.53 -10.17
C ALA A 14 -6.62 -2.28 -8.90
N ASP A 15 -7.25 -2.30 -7.73
CA ASP A 15 -6.55 -2.14 -6.47
C ASP A 15 -5.74 -3.39 -6.09
N HIS A 16 -4.59 -3.17 -5.45
CA HIS A 16 -3.81 -4.24 -4.85
C HIS A 16 -4.47 -4.67 -3.54
N ALA A 17 -5.12 -5.82 -3.57
CA ALA A 17 -5.88 -6.34 -2.45
C ALA A 17 -5.44 -7.75 -2.07
N THR A 18 -5.54 -8.06 -0.79
CA THR A 18 -5.44 -9.42 -0.26
C THR A 18 -6.62 -9.69 0.67
N GLY A 19 -7.12 -10.91 0.67
CA GLY A 19 -8.37 -11.29 1.33
C GLY A 19 -9.56 -11.34 0.37
N PRO A 20 -10.69 -11.92 0.81
CA PRO A 20 -11.87 -12.08 -0.03
C PRO A 20 -12.44 -10.74 -0.49
N ALA A 21 -12.95 -10.70 -1.71
CA ALA A 21 -13.57 -9.49 -2.26
C ALA A 21 -14.88 -9.11 -1.53
N ASP A 22 -15.54 -10.11 -0.95
CA ASP A 22 -16.78 -9.99 -0.19
C ASP A 22 -16.56 -9.97 1.33
N ALA A 23 -15.33 -9.76 1.79
CA ALA A 23 -15.05 -9.62 3.22
C ALA A 23 -15.90 -8.49 3.84
N PRO A 24 -16.48 -8.71 5.03
CA PRO A 24 -17.35 -7.70 5.68
C PRO A 24 -16.62 -6.40 6.03
N VAL A 25 -15.29 -6.45 6.18
CA VAL A 25 -14.48 -5.25 6.44
C VAL A 25 -13.35 -5.15 5.44
N THR A 26 -13.16 -3.93 4.91
CA THR A 26 -12.01 -3.59 4.08
C THR A 26 -11.17 -2.51 4.77
N LEU A 27 -9.87 -2.78 4.90
CA LEU A 27 -8.86 -1.85 5.38
C LEU A 27 -8.06 -1.34 4.19
N VAL A 28 -8.11 -0.03 3.92
CA VAL A 28 -7.27 0.61 2.91
C VAL A 28 -6.13 1.34 3.59
N GLU A 29 -4.91 1.09 3.15
CA GLU A 29 -3.71 1.81 3.55
C GLU A 29 -3.18 2.63 2.39
N TYR A 30 -3.02 3.94 2.59
CA TYR A 30 -2.15 4.77 1.77
C TYR A 30 -0.76 4.77 2.40
N GLY A 31 0.20 4.26 1.66
CA GLY A 31 1.54 4.01 2.20
C GLY A 31 2.68 4.42 1.27
N ASP A 32 3.86 4.52 1.87
CA ASP A 32 5.12 4.90 1.26
C ASP A 32 6.21 3.94 1.75
N TYR A 33 6.90 3.29 0.84
CA TYR A 33 7.90 2.27 1.18
C TYR A 33 9.11 2.79 1.93
N GLU A 34 9.39 4.09 1.86
CA GLU A 34 10.51 4.72 2.58
C GLU A 34 10.07 5.38 3.91
N CYS A 35 8.76 5.42 4.18
CA CYS A 35 8.22 5.97 5.41
C CYS A 35 8.44 5.03 6.61
N PRO A 36 9.14 5.47 7.68
CA PRO A 36 9.36 4.64 8.88
C PRO A 36 8.08 4.19 9.57
N ASP A 37 7.06 5.04 9.61
CA ASP A 37 5.79 4.70 10.23
C ASP A 37 5.02 3.65 9.44
N CYS A 38 5.15 3.63 8.09
CA CYS A 38 4.60 2.54 7.27
C CYS A 38 5.32 1.22 7.53
N PHE A 39 6.64 1.25 7.70
CA PHE A 39 7.40 0.06 8.09
C PHE A 39 6.94 -0.48 9.44
N ASN A 40 6.75 0.39 10.43
CA ASN A 40 6.24 0.02 11.75
C ASN A 40 4.79 -0.51 11.70
N ALA A 41 3.98 -0.03 10.76
CA ALA A 41 2.62 -0.52 10.55
C ALA A 41 2.55 -1.91 9.90
N LEU A 42 3.57 -2.29 9.13
CA LEU A 42 3.58 -3.57 8.39
C LEU A 42 3.27 -4.79 9.26
N PRO A 43 3.95 -5.04 10.41
CA PRO A 43 3.62 -6.18 11.26
C PRO A 43 2.22 -6.08 11.89
N ILE A 44 1.72 -4.85 12.11
CA ILE A 44 0.37 -4.62 12.64
C ILE A 44 -0.66 -5.06 11.60
N VAL A 45 -0.52 -4.62 10.36
CA VAL A 45 -1.41 -5.00 9.24
C VAL A 45 -1.38 -6.52 9.01
N LYS A 46 -0.21 -7.14 9.06
CA LYS A 46 -0.08 -8.61 8.98
C LYS A 46 -0.79 -9.31 10.14
N GLY A 47 -0.62 -8.81 11.35
CA GLY A 47 -1.31 -9.35 12.53
C GLY A 47 -2.83 -9.22 12.45
N LEU A 48 -3.34 -8.11 11.89
CA LEU A 48 -4.77 -7.94 11.62
C LEU A 48 -5.26 -8.98 10.61
N ARG A 49 -4.50 -9.21 9.54
CA ARG A 49 -4.81 -10.22 8.54
C ARG A 49 -4.90 -11.62 9.15
N GLU A 50 -3.94 -11.99 9.99
CA GLU A 50 -3.94 -13.28 10.70
C GLU A 50 -5.13 -13.41 11.65
N LYS A 51 -5.44 -12.35 12.42
CA LYS A 51 -6.52 -12.33 13.39
C LYS A 51 -7.91 -12.45 12.75
N PHE A 52 -8.15 -11.71 11.67
CA PHE A 52 -9.49 -11.63 11.06
C PHE A 52 -9.69 -12.60 9.90
N GLY A 53 -8.62 -13.12 9.32
CA GLY A 53 -8.69 -14.10 8.23
C GLY A 53 -9.57 -13.62 7.07
N GLU A 54 -10.57 -14.40 6.72
CA GLU A 54 -11.49 -14.11 5.61
C GLU A 54 -12.48 -12.97 5.90
N ARG A 55 -12.55 -12.48 7.14
CA ARG A 55 -13.39 -11.32 7.48
C ARG A 55 -12.76 -9.99 7.14
N LEU A 56 -11.49 -9.97 6.68
CA LEU A 56 -10.74 -8.76 6.38
C LEU A 56 -10.13 -8.81 4.99
N ARG A 57 -10.49 -7.81 4.16
CA ARG A 57 -9.79 -7.47 2.93
C ARG A 57 -8.85 -6.30 3.20
N ILE A 58 -7.60 -6.40 2.75
CA ILE A 58 -6.61 -5.34 2.88
C ILE A 58 -6.26 -4.83 1.48
N VAL A 59 -6.25 -3.51 1.33
CA VAL A 59 -5.89 -2.81 0.09
C VAL A 59 -4.73 -1.87 0.39
N PHE A 60 -3.72 -1.88 -0.46
CA PHE A 60 -2.61 -0.93 -0.40
C PHE A 60 -2.66 0.00 -1.61
N ARG A 61 -2.56 1.31 -1.36
CA ARG A 61 -2.47 2.36 -2.36
C ARG A 61 -1.19 3.17 -2.16
N HIS A 62 -0.52 3.51 -3.25
CA HIS A 62 0.71 4.28 -3.21
C HIS A 62 0.48 5.74 -2.84
N PHE A 63 1.26 6.22 -1.89
CA PHE A 63 1.30 7.64 -1.54
C PHE A 63 2.76 8.09 -1.31
N PRO A 64 3.63 8.00 -2.34
CA PRO A 64 5.04 8.34 -2.21
C PRO A 64 5.23 9.83 -1.99
N ASN A 65 6.02 10.20 -0.96
CA ASN A 65 6.40 11.57 -0.69
C ASN A 65 7.86 11.83 -1.11
N SER A 66 8.07 12.06 -2.40
CA SER A 66 9.41 12.23 -2.97
C SER A 66 10.16 13.48 -2.48
N SER A 67 9.48 14.41 -1.81
CA SER A 67 10.12 15.60 -1.24
C SER A 67 10.96 15.28 0.00
N ILE A 68 10.65 14.19 0.71
CA ILE A 68 11.37 13.75 1.92
C ILE A 68 11.90 12.33 1.80
N HIS A 69 11.38 11.54 0.87
CA HIS A 69 11.73 10.14 0.63
C HIS A 69 12.21 9.95 -0.82
N PRO A 70 13.49 10.07 -1.10
CA PRO A 70 14.01 10.10 -2.48
C PRO A 70 13.80 8.79 -3.25
N GLY A 71 13.72 7.65 -2.57
CA GLY A 71 13.46 6.33 -3.17
C GLY A 71 11.99 5.96 -3.30
N ALA A 72 11.06 6.74 -2.74
CA ALA A 72 9.66 6.35 -2.63
C ALA A 72 8.96 6.14 -3.97
N SER A 73 9.15 7.04 -4.93
CA SER A 73 8.52 6.93 -6.26
C SER A 73 9.04 5.75 -7.05
N ALA A 74 10.35 5.50 -7.02
CA ALA A 74 10.95 4.35 -7.68
C ALA A 74 10.48 3.03 -7.05
N ALA A 75 10.35 2.98 -5.72
CA ALA A 75 9.82 1.81 -5.02
C ALA A 75 8.34 1.54 -5.38
N ALA A 76 7.51 2.58 -5.43
CA ALA A 76 6.12 2.45 -5.87
C ALA A 76 6.04 1.92 -7.32
N ALA A 77 6.86 2.45 -8.22
CA ALA A 77 6.96 1.98 -9.61
C ALA A 77 7.41 0.51 -9.68
N ALA A 78 8.34 0.08 -8.82
CA ALA A 78 8.78 -1.31 -8.74
C ALA A 78 7.66 -2.26 -8.30
N ALA A 79 6.87 -1.87 -7.32
CA ALA A 79 5.71 -2.65 -6.87
C ALA A 79 4.66 -2.79 -7.97
N GLU A 80 4.40 -1.72 -8.73
CA GLU A 80 3.49 -1.76 -9.89
C GLU A 80 4.02 -2.66 -11.01
N ALA A 81 5.30 -2.55 -11.36
CA ALA A 81 5.91 -3.42 -12.37
C ALA A 81 5.84 -4.91 -11.97
N ALA A 82 6.07 -5.21 -10.70
CA ALA A 82 5.92 -6.55 -10.16
C ALA A 82 4.46 -7.05 -10.22
N SER A 83 3.49 -6.16 -10.02
CA SER A 83 2.07 -6.49 -10.08
C SER A 83 1.64 -7.03 -11.45
N LEU A 84 2.25 -6.52 -12.53
CA LEU A 84 2.00 -6.98 -13.90
C LEU A 84 2.46 -8.42 -14.16
N GLN A 85 3.23 -8.98 -13.24
CA GLN A 85 3.65 -10.38 -13.23
C GLN A 85 3.05 -11.16 -12.04
N GLY A 86 2.01 -10.62 -11.39
CA GLY A 86 1.31 -11.26 -10.27
C GLY A 86 2.10 -11.32 -8.96
N ARG A 87 3.10 -10.44 -8.77
CA ARG A 87 4.04 -10.45 -7.64
C ARG A 87 4.05 -9.14 -6.83
N PHE A 88 2.91 -8.46 -6.77
CA PHE A 88 2.81 -7.21 -6.01
C PHE A 88 3.24 -7.38 -4.54
N TRP A 89 2.65 -8.35 -3.84
CA TRP A 89 2.88 -8.50 -2.39
C TRP A 89 4.28 -8.97 -2.05
N GLU A 90 4.89 -9.78 -2.89
CA GLU A 90 6.29 -10.20 -2.74
C GLU A 90 7.25 -9.00 -2.91
N MET A 91 7.00 -8.13 -3.89
CA MET A 91 7.78 -6.90 -4.06
C MET A 91 7.51 -5.91 -2.91
N HIS A 92 6.27 -5.75 -2.50
CA HIS A 92 5.86 -4.95 -1.34
C HIS A 92 6.66 -5.32 -0.09
N ASP A 93 6.70 -6.59 0.25
CA ASP A 93 7.47 -7.08 1.39
C ASP A 93 8.99 -6.90 1.21
N ALA A 94 9.50 -7.09 -0.01
CA ALA A 94 10.92 -6.94 -0.30
C ALA A 94 11.38 -5.49 -0.19
N LEU A 95 10.56 -4.53 -0.65
CA LEU A 95 10.84 -3.10 -0.55
C LEU A 95 10.86 -2.62 0.90
N PHE A 96 9.89 -3.01 1.72
CA PHE A 96 9.91 -2.66 3.13
C PHE A 96 11.10 -3.22 3.89
N ARG A 97 11.58 -4.41 3.53
CA ARG A 97 12.83 -4.96 4.11
C ARG A 97 14.08 -4.15 3.79
N ARG A 98 14.03 -3.34 2.74
CA ARG A 98 15.13 -2.47 2.28
C ARG A 98 14.86 -0.99 2.54
N GLN A 99 13.92 -0.67 3.44
CA GLN A 99 13.47 0.70 3.69
C GLN A 99 14.61 1.70 3.95
N HIS A 100 15.65 1.29 4.67
CA HIS A 100 16.75 2.19 5.08
C HIS A 100 17.72 2.55 3.95
N ASP A 101 17.66 1.83 2.82
CA ASP A 101 18.56 2.04 1.69
C ASP A 101 17.83 1.99 0.34
N LEU A 102 16.53 2.31 0.33
CA LEU A 102 15.70 2.26 -0.89
C LEU A 102 16.19 3.16 -2.00
N ALA A 103 16.78 4.32 -1.67
CA ALA A 103 17.32 5.23 -2.68
C ALA A 103 18.51 4.63 -3.46
N ASP A 104 19.23 3.69 -2.84
CA ASP A 104 20.42 3.06 -3.41
C ASP A 104 20.18 1.58 -3.78
N VAL A 105 18.96 1.06 -3.56
CA VAL A 105 18.65 -0.34 -3.82
C VAL A 105 18.61 -0.64 -5.33
N ASP A 106 19.18 -1.76 -5.70
CA ASP A 106 19.04 -2.31 -7.04
C ASP A 106 17.68 -3.01 -7.17
N LEU A 107 16.72 -2.33 -7.78
CA LEU A 107 15.37 -2.84 -7.98
C LEU A 107 15.33 -4.06 -8.91
N THR A 108 16.24 -4.11 -9.88
CA THR A 108 16.41 -5.28 -10.78
C THR A 108 16.85 -6.51 -9.97
N HIS A 109 17.75 -6.33 -9.02
CA HIS A 109 18.17 -7.41 -8.14
C HIS A 109 17.02 -7.90 -7.24
N LEU A 110 16.18 -7.00 -6.73
CA LEU A 110 14.98 -7.40 -5.99
C LEU A 110 14.01 -8.19 -6.88
N ALA A 111 13.79 -7.74 -8.12
CA ALA A 111 12.95 -8.43 -9.09
C ALA A 111 13.44 -9.86 -9.35
N LEU A 112 14.75 -10.03 -9.55
CA LEU A 112 15.37 -11.34 -9.72
C LEU A 112 15.13 -12.25 -8.48
N ARG A 113 15.30 -11.70 -7.28
CA ARG A 113 15.14 -12.46 -6.03
C ARG A 113 13.72 -12.96 -5.80
N ILE A 114 12.72 -12.28 -6.32
CA ILE A 114 11.32 -12.71 -6.25
C ILE A 114 10.85 -13.41 -7.53
N SER A 115 11.79 -13.86 -8.37
CA SER A 115 11.54 -14.66 -9.57
C SER A 115 10.71 -13.95 -10.64
N LEU A 116 10.91 -12.63 -10.81
CA LEU A 116 10.35 -11.92 -11.95
C LEU A 116 11.17 -12.14 -13.22
N GLU A 117 10.51 -12.05 -14.36
CA GLU A 117 11.18 -11.93 -15.63
C GLU A 117 11.77 -10.50 -15.74
N VAL A 118 13.11 -10.40 -15.65
CA VAL A 118 13.83 -9.15 -15.40
C VAL A 118 13.66 -8.15 -16.55
N TYR A 119 13.81 -8.59 -17.81
CA TYR A 119 13.67 -7.70 -18.97
C TYR A 119 12.27 -7.06 -19.05
N ARG A 120 11.23 -7.86 -18.77
CA ARG A 120 9.86 -7.37 -18.70
C ARG A 120 9.67 -6.40 -17.53
N PHE A 121 10.25 -6.71 -16.37
CA PHE A 121 10.19 -5.83 -15.20
C PHE A 121 10.83 -4.47 -15.49
N GLU A 122 12.02 -4.42 -16.07
CA GLU A 122 12.73 -3.18 -16.42
C GLU A 122 11.94 -2.32 -17.40
N ARG A 123 11.40 -2.94 -18.45
CA ARG A 123 10.53 -2.25 -19.41
C ARG A 123 9.29 -1.66 -18.74
N ASP A 124 8.62 -2.43 -17.88
CA ASP A 124 7.38 -2.02 -17.23
C ASP A 124 7.67 -0.97 -16.13
N LEU A 125 8.82 -1.05 -15.46
CA LEU A 125 9.27 -0.08 -14.46
C LEU A 125 9.34 1.35 -15.02
N GLU A 126 9.80 1.52 -16.25
CA GLU A 126 9.96 2.81 -16.92
C GLU A 126 8.74 3.24 -17.74
N SER A 127 7.68 2.44 -17.76
CA SER A 127 6.52 2.72 -18.60
C SER A 127 5.67 3.89 -18.07
N GLU A 128 5.12 4.68 -18.99
CA GLU A 128 4.18 5.76 -18.65
C GLU A 128 2.89 5.21 -18.01
N ALA A 129 2.46 4.01 -18.40
CA ALA A 129 1.30 3.36 -17.81
C ALA A 129 1.52 3.08 -16.31
N ASN A 130 2.73 2.62 -15.96
CA ASN A 130 3.14 2.39 -14.59
C ASN A 130 3.17 3.70 -13.77
N ALA A 131 3.79 4.74 -14.32
CA ALA A 131 3.83 6.04 -13.68
C ALA A 131 2.42 6.63 -13.46
N ARG A 132 1.52 6.49 -14.43
CA ARG A 132 0.11 6.92 -14.28
C ARG A 132 -0.61 6.17 -13.17
N ARG A 133 -0.35 4.87 -13.02
CA ARG A 133 -0.97 4.07 -11.96
C ARG A 133 -0.57 4.58 -10.58
N VAL A 134 0.69 4.87 -10.35
CA VAL A 134 1.19 5.45 -9.09
C VAL A 134 0.59 6.84 -8.85
N ARG A 135 0.56 7.70 -9.88
CA ARG A 135 -0.07 9.03 -9.76
C ARG A 135 -1.56 8.95 -9.43
N HIS A 136 -2.29 8.01 -10.02
CA HIS A 136 -3.70 7.79 -9.72
C HIS A 136 -3.94 7.53 -8.23
N ASP A 137 -3.15 6.66 -7.62
CA ASP A 137 -3.24 6.38 -6.19
C ASP A 137 -2.93 7.64 -5.36
N LEU A 138 -1.84 8.34 -5.68
CA LEU A 138 -1.45 9.58 -5.00
C LEU A 138 -2.57 10.62 -5.05
N GLU A 139 -3.12 10.87 -6.24
CA GLU A 139 -4.21 11.82 -6.45
C GLU A 139 -5.49 11.41 -5.71
N SER A 140 -5.83 10.12 -5.71
CA SER A 140 -6.97 9.61 -4.95
C SER A 140 -6.80 9.84 -3.45
N GLY A 141 -5.59 9.65 -2.94
CA GLY A 141 -5.25 9.93 -1.55
C GLY A 141 -5.39 11.41 -1.21
N LEU A 142 -4.87 12.29 -2.05
CA LEU A 142 -5.01 13.74 -1.88
C LEU A 142 -6.48 14.17 -1.85
N ARG A 143 -7.32 13.65 -2.77
CA ARG A 143 -8.77 13.91 -2.77
C ARG A 143 -9.47 13.35 -1.53
N SER A 144 -8.97 12.24 -0.96
CA SER A 144 -9.47 11.65 0.28
C SER A 144 -8.90 12.32 1.55
N GLY A 145 -8.19 13.45 1.40
CA GLY A 145 -7.65 14.22 2.51
C GLY A 145 -6.40 13.59 3.17
N VAL A 146 -5.72 12.66 2.48
CA VAL A 146 -4.45 12.10 2.97
C VAL A 146 -3.38 13.18 2.94
N LYS A 147 -2.69 13.38 4.06
CA LYS A 147 -1.61 14.39 4.22
C LYS A 147 -0.27 13.78 4.61
N GLY A 148 -0.26 12.47 4.89
CA GLY A 148 0.91 11.73 5.30
C GLY A 148 0.63 10.25 5.37
N THR A 149 1.67 9.47 5.58
CA THR A 149 1.62 8.00 5.60
C THR A 149 2.10 7.43 6.93
N PRO A 150 1.56 6.28 7.35
CA PRO A 150 0.39 5.62 6.76
C PRO A 150 -0.91 6.38 7.07
N THR A 151 -1.87 6.33 6.16
CA THR A 151 -3.25 6.74 6.44
C THR A 151 -4.17 5.56 6.14
N PHE A 152 -5.04 5.24 7.09
CA PHE A 152 -5.93 4.09 7.01
C PHE A 152 -7.39 4.51 6.86
N PHE A 153 -8.15 3.71 6.09
CA PHE A 153 -9.60 3.79 6.00
C PHE A 153 -10.20 2.40 6.27
N ILE A 154 -11.22 2.35 7.13
CA ILE A 154 -11.97 1.13 7.44
C ILE A 154 -13.36 1.28 6.87
N ASN A 155 -13.75 0.39 5.96
CA ASN A 155 -15.03 0.48 5.23
C ASN A 155 -15.29 1.90 4.66
N GLY A 156 -14.27 2.51 4.07
CA GLY A 156 -14.33 3.83 3.45
C GLY A 156 -14.25 5.01 4.43
N LYS A 157 -14.26 4.78 5.74
CA LYS A 157 -14.15 5.83 6.77
C LYS A 157 -12.73 5.95 7.29
N ARG A 158 -12.21 7.19 7.36
CA ARG A 158 -10.87 7.44 7.87
C ARG A 158 -10.70 6.96 9.29
N TYR A 159 -9.72 6.10 9.54
CA TYR A 159 -9.31 5.70 10.87
C TYR A 159 -8.40 6.77 11.49
N ARG A 160 -8.73 7.21 12.71
CA ARG A 160 -7.99 8.27 13.43
C ARG A 160 -7.43 7.80 14.78
N GLY A 161 -7.57 6.51 15.08
CA GLY A 161 -7.04 5.92 16.31
C GLY A 161 -5.55 5.64 16.25
N ALA A 162 -5.02 5.07 17.33
CA ALA A 162 -3.63 4.65 17.38
C ALA A 162 -3.35 3.52 16.39
N VAL A 163 -2.19 3.58 15.72
CA VAL A 163 -1.75 2.52 14.82
C VAL A 163 -1.02 1.47 15.65
N ASP A 164 -1.81 0.64 16.29
CA ASP A 164 -1.38 -0.55 17.03
C ASP A 164 -2.41 -1.67 16.83
N LEU A 165 -1.99 -2.91 17.09
CA LEU A 165 -2.83 -4.07 16.84
C LEU A 165 -4.13 -4.07 17.66
N PRO A 166 -4.14 -3.80 18.98
CA PRO A 166 -5.39 -3.79 19.76
C PRO A 166 -6.39 -2.72 19.29
N SER A 167 -5.92 -1.49 19.07
CA SER A 167 -6.78 -0.37 18.69
C SER A 167 -7.39 -0.55 17.30
N MET A 168 -6.60 -0.97 16.34
CA MET A 168 -7.07 -1.24 14.98
C MET A 168 -7.98 -2.47 14.92
N ALA A 169 -7.69 -3.52 15.71
CA ALA A 169 -8.53 -4.70 15.80
C ALA A 169 -9.91 -4.35 16.38
N ALA A 170 -9.97 -3.52 17.41
CA ALA A 170 -11.24 -3.06 17.99
C ALA A 170 -12.08 -2.26 16.96
N ALA A 171 -11.44 -1.39 16.17
CA ALA A 171 -12.11 -0.62 15.12
C ALA A 171 -12.64 -1.52 13.99
N ILE A 172 -11.89 -2.54 13.59
CA ILE A 172 -12.31 -3.52 12.58
C ILE A 172 -13.48 -4.36 13.11
N GLU A 173 -13.43 -4.82 14.36
CA GLU A 173 -14.53 -5.57 14.98
C GLU A 173 -15.81 -4.73 15.02
N ALA A 174 -15.71 -3.45 15.40
CA ALA A 174 -16.85 -2.53 15.40
C ALA A 174 -17.44 -2.27 14.00
N ALA A 175 -16.63 -2.35 12.95
CA ALA A 175 -17.06 -2.16 11.56
C ALA A 175 -17.69 -3.42 10.94
N THR A 176 -17.65 -4.56 11.63
CA THR A 176 -18.23 -5.83 11.15
C THR A 176 -19.78 -5.86 11.34
N HIS A 177 -20.32 -4.95 12.12
CA HIS A 177 -21.78 -4.89 12.48
C HIS A 177 -22.48 -3.68 11.78
#